data_a0272ade35af32d2dd14f27843269467
#
_entry.id   a0272ade35af32d2dd14f27843269467
#
_cell.length_a   1.000
_cell.length_b   1.000
_cell.length_c   1.000
_cell.angle_alpha   90.00
_cell.angle_beta   90.00
_cell.angle_gamma   90.00
#
_symmetry.space_group_name_H-M   'P 1'
#
loop_
_entity.id
_entity.type
_entity.pdbx_description
1 polymer ?
#
loop_
_entity_poly.entity_id
_entity_poly.type
_entity_poly.pdbx_seq_one_letter_code
_entity_poly.pdbx_strand_id
1 'polypeptide(L)'
;MKFHFQKFFFLISIVFSIFLLLFVFFKSEIYFDGIERDYYIKYYIISFFLILFFSLVIFLNKKIKTYIIISSLSTLLAFYSLETYFTYSANYEEYIDDYKKKIKIYNENTGKKFDTRSKKELLDYLKNKKQKVSLMISPKTYFTKNLKLMPLAGISRIKTICCNESGNYAIHYTDRHGFNNPDTEWENNYLDYILIGDSFTYGAAVNRPNDIASVLREKYGKSVLNLG
;
A
#
# COMPACT_ATOMS: atom_id res chain seq x y z
N MET A 1 18.50 15.47 44.12
CA MET A 1 18.17 15.52 42.67
C MET A 1 18.17 14.15 41.96
N LYS A 2 19.15 13.25 42.18
CA LYS A 2 19.23 11.93 41.48
C LYS A 2 18.06 10.93 41.75
N PHE A 3 17.39 10.97 42.89
CA PHE A 3 16.33 10.02 43.27
C PHE A 3 14.99 10.30 42.54
N HIS A 4 14.68 11.55 42.31
CA HIS A 4 13.47 11.97 41.59
C HIS A 4 13.53 11.63 40.11
N PHE A 5 14.72 11.71 39.46
CA PHE A 5 14.91 11.41 38.06
C PHE A 5 14.56 9.95 37.74
N GLN A 6 15.03 8.97 38.51
CA GLN A 6 14.75 7.55 38.25
C GLN A 6 13.26 7.23 38.34
N LYS A 7 12.58 7.73 39.40
CA LYS A 7 11.14 7.56 39.53
C LYS A 7 10.37 8.20 38.36
N PHE A 8 10.77 9.39 37.96
CA PHE A 8 10.19 10.12 36.87
C PHE A 8 10.34 9.37 35.54
N PHE A 9 11.55 8.83 35.25
CA PHE A 9 11.80 8.03 34.06
C PHE A 9 10.84 6.83 33.96
N PHE A 10 10.71 6.02 35.01
CA PHE A 10 9.81 4.86 35.01
C PHE A 10 8.35 5.24 34.94
N LEU A 11 7.95 6.35 35.57
CA LEU A 11 6.59 6.86 35.45
C LEU A 11 6.24 7.22 34.00
N ILE A 12 7.13 7.94 33.33
CA ILE A 12 6.97 8.25 31.91
C ILE A 12 6.91 6.98 31.07
N SER A 13 7.77 5.99 31.33
CA SER A 13 7.77 4.72 30.61
C SER A 13 6.45 3.97 30.78
N ILE A 14 5.83 3.98 31.96
CA ILE A 14 4.50 3.40 32.20
C ILE A 14 3.43 4.17 31.42
N VAL A 15 3.43 5.51 31.49
CA VAL A 15 2.47 6.34 30.76
C VAL A 15 2.58 6.08 29.23
N PHE A 16 3.81 6.00 28.71
CA PHE A 16 4.04 5.68 27.30
C PHE A 16 3.53 4.27 26.94
N SER A 17 3.74 3.27 27.81
CA SER A 17 3.25 1.91 27.58
C SER A 17 1.72 1.82 27.61
N ILE A 18 1.07 2.62 28.48
CA ILE A 18 -0.40 2.75 28.49
C ILE A 18 -0.89 3.43 27.21
N PHE A 19 -0.20 4.48 26.76
CA PHE A 19 -0.53 5.13 25.49
C PHE A 19 -0.39 4.18 24.30
N LEU A 20 0.67 3.36 24.29
CA LEU A 20 0.85 2.32 23.27
C LEU A 20 -0.31 1.32 23.29
N LEU A 21 -0.75 0.86 24.47
CA LEU A 21 -1.90 -0.03 24.62
C LEU A 21 -3.19 0.60 24.06
N LEU A 22 -3.45 1.87 24.39
CA LEU A 22 -4.60 2.61 23.87
C LEU A 22 -4.53 2.81 22.36
N PHE A 23 -3.35 3.07 21.83
CA PHE A 23 -3.14 3.18 20.38
C PHE A 23 -3.41 1.85 19.66
N VAL A 24 -2.91 0.73 20.19
CA VAL A 24 -3.18 -0.61 19.67
C VAL A 24 -4.68 -0.91 19.70
N PHE A 25 -5.36 -0.59 20.82
CA PHE A 25 -6.81 -0.73 20.93
C PHE A 25 -7.54 0.11 19.88
N PHE A 26 -7.20 1.38 19.77
CA PHE A 26 -7.79 2.26 18.74
C PHE A 26 -7.62 1.70 17.33
N LYS A 27 -6.41 1.23 16.99
CA LYS A 27 -6.14 0.65 15.65
C LYS A 27 -6.91 -0.65 15.44
N SER A 28 -6.86 -1.58 16.39
CA SER A 28 -7.48 -2.89 16.27
C SER A 28 -9.01 -2.82 16.26
N GLU A 29 -9.60 -2.14 17.25
CA GLU A 29 -11.04 -2.22 17.50
C GLU A 29 -11.83 -1.10 16.83
N ILE A 30 -11.26 0.12 16.71
CA ILE A 30 -11.99 1.27 16.18
C ILE A 30 -11.65 1.51 14.71
N TYR A 31 -10.38 1.45 14.33
CA TYR A 31 -9.97 1.75 12.96
C TYR A 31 -10.22 0.57 11.99
N PHE A 32 -9.94 -0.66 12.43
CA PHE A 32 -10.13 -1.89 11.65
C PHE A 32 -11.38 -2.69 12.06
N ASP A 33 -12.25 -2.16 12.93
CA ASP A 33 -13.49 -2.82 13.41
C ASP A 33 -13.27 -4.26 13.92
N GLY A 34 -12.12 -4.53 14.53
CA GLY A 34 -11.75 -5.86 15.03
C GLY A 34 -11.34 -6.89 13.97
N ILE A 35 -11.37 -6.54 12.69
CA ILE A 35 -11.05 -7.47 11.58
C ILE A 35 -9.59 -7.95 11.65
N GLU A 36 -8.68 -7.08 12.06
CA GLU A 36 -7.25 -7.39 12.17
C GLU A 36 -6.80 -7.70 13.61
N ARG A 37 -7.72 -8.09 14.50
CA ARG A 37 -7.43 -8.35 15.93
C ARG A 37 -6.30 -9.36 16.12
N ASP A 38 -6.27 -10.43 15.34
CA ASP A 38 -5.24 -11.48 15.42
C ASP A 38 -3.83 -10.93 15.11
N TYR A 39 -3.75 -9.98 14.17
CA TYR A 39 -2.50 -9.29 13.87
C TYR A 39 -2.04 -8.41 15.05
N TYR A 40 -2.98 -7.75 15.75
CA TYR A 40 -2.70 -6.82 16.85
C TYR A 40 -2.51 -7.49 18.20
N ILE A 41 -2.88 -8.77 18.39
CA ILE A 41 -2.81 -9.48 19.68
C ILE A 41 -1.38 -9.47 20.27
N LYS A 42 -0.36 -9.62 19.44
CA LYS A 42 1.05 -9.54 19.85
C LYS A 42 1.43 -8.17 20.45
N TYR A 43 0.87 -7.08 19.92
CA TYR A 43 1.13 -5.73 20.41
C TYR A 43 0.39 -5.45 21.72
N TYR A 44 -0.80 -6.02 21.94
CA TYR A 44 -1.48 -6.01 23.23
C TYR A 44 -0.63 -6.70 24.29
N ILE A 45 -0.11 -7.88 23.99
CA ILE A 45 0.75 -8.64 24.92
C ILE A 45 2.01 -7.84 25.25
N ILE A 46 2.70 -7.30 24.24
CA ILE A 46 3.90 -6.48 24.47
C ILE A 46 3.60 -5.27 25.34
N SER A 47 2.54 -4.52 25.04
CA SER A 47 2.16 -3.33 25.82
C SER A 47 1.84 -3.68 27.27
N PHE A 48 1.13 -4.77 27.50
CA PHE A 48 0.81 -5.25 28.84
C PHE A 48 2.07 -5.64 29.62
N PHE A 49 2.97 -6.40 29.00
CA PHE A 49 4.24 -6.77 29.64
C PHE A 49 5.13 -5.56 29.92
N LEU A 50 5.16 -4.54 29.08
CA LEU A 50 5.89 -3.31 29.34
C LEU A 50 5.33 -2.56 30.56
N ILE A 51 4.01 -2.44 30.67
CA ILE A 51 3.36 -1.82 31.84
C ILE A 51 3.73 -2.58 33.13
N LEU A 52 3.61 -3.91 33.10
CA LEU A 52 3.94 -4.75 34.24
C LEU A 52 5.42 -4.63 34.62
N PHE A 53 6.31 -4.73 33.65
CA PHE A 53 7.75 -4.64 33.82
C PHE A 53 8.16 -3.30 34.46
N PHE A 54 7.76 -2.17 33.87
CA PHE A 54 8.11 -0.87 34.42
C PHE A 54 7.49 -0.60 35.78
N SER A 55 6.28 -1.12 36.04
CA SER A 55 5.64 -1.05 37.36
C SER A 55 6.43 -1.82 38.44
N LEU A 56 6.91 -3.02 38.15
CA LEU A 56 7.73 -3.81 39.03
C LEU A 56 9.11 -3.19 39.28
N VAL A 57 9.72 -2.60 38.26
CA VAL A 57 11.03 -1.95 38.38
C VAL A 57 11.02 -0.79 39.37
N ILE A 58 9.88 -0.13 39.60
CA ILE A 58 9.77 0.96 40.58
C ILE A 58 10.12 0.48 42.02
N PHE A 59 9.91 -0.80 42.34
CA PHE A 59 10.19 -1.37 43.65
C PHE A 59 11.63 -1.88 43.81
N LEU A 60 12.41 -1.96 42.74
CA LEU A 60 13.78 -2.43 42.78
C LEU A 60 14.73 -1.42 43.42
N ASN A 61 15.94 -1.88 43.78
CA ASN A 61 16.95 -1.03 44.36
C ASN A 61 17.53 -0.01 43.33
N LYS A 62 18.11 1.08 43.85
CA LYS A 62 18.61 2.19 43.05
C LYS A 62 19.64 1.77 42.02
N LYS A 63 20.51 0.80 42.34
CA LYS A 63 21.60 0.35 41.45
C LYS A 63 21.03 -0.37 40.24
N ILE A 64 20.07 -1.27 40.43
CA ILE A 64 19.39 -2.00 39.32
C ILE A 64 18.61 -1.02 38.48
N LYS A 65 17.89 -0.08 39.03
CA LYS A 65 17.19 0.99 38.28
C LYS A 65 18.13 1.73 37.33
N THR A 66 19.32 2.09 37.85
CA THR A 66 20.33 2.79 36.99
C THR A 66 20.77 1.92 35.80
N TYR A 67 21.02 0.64 36.03
CA TYR A 67 21.39 -0.27 34.93
C TYR A 67 20.28 -0.42 33.91
N ILE A 68 19.03 -0.56 34.34
CA ILE A 68 17.88 -0.67 33.42
C ILE A 68 17.72 0.61 32.59
N ILE A 69 17.88 1.79 33.20
CA ILE A 69 17.80 3.06 32.45
C ILE A 69 18.91 3.14 31.40
N ILE A 70 20.15 2.86 31.78
CA ILE A 70 21.30 2.91 30.85
C ILE A 70 21.09 1.91 29.71
N SER A 71 20.73 0.65 30.05
CA SER A 71 20.49 -0.38 29.05
C SER A 71 19.35 0.00 28.10
N SER A 72 18.21 0.49 28.62
CA SER A 72 17.09 0.91 27.79
C SER A 72 17.45 2.06 26.83
N LEU A 73 18.16 3.08 27.32
CA LEU A 73 18.60 4.20 26.50
C LEU A 73 19.62 3.78 25.44
N SER A 74 20.58 2.90 25.81
CA SER A 74 21.58 2.38 24.86
C SER A 74 20.93 1.54 23.77
N THR A 75 19.93 0.71 24.13
CA THR A 75 19.18 -0.11 23.17
C THR A 75 18.37 0.77 22.21
N LEU A 76 17.66 1.78 22.72
CA LEU A 76 16.94 2.73 21.88
C LEU A 76 17.88 3.47 20.90
N LEU A 77 19.01 3.93 21.41
CA LEU A 77 20.03 4.61 20.55
C LEU A 77 20.53 3.67 19.46
N ALA A 78 20.84 2.42 19.80
CA ALA A 78 21.30 1.42 18.83
C ALA A 78 20.26 1.15 17.75
N PHE A 79 18.98 0.94 18.10
CA PHE A 79 17.90 0.74 17.14
C PHE A 79 17.69 1.98 16.24
N TYR A 80 17.70 3.17 16.82
CA TYR A 80 17.56 4.40 16.02
C TYR A 80 18.74 4.61 15.06
N SER A 81 19.95 4.26 15.49
CA SER A 81 21.14 4.34 14.63
C SER A 81 21.07 3.34 13.48
N LEU A 82 20.61 2.11 13.75
CA LEU A 82 20.37 1.09 12.72
C LEU A 82 19.28 1.51 11.73
N GLU A 83 18.14 2.00 12.22
CA GLU A 83 17.06 2.48 11.38
C GLU A 83 17.52 3.64 10.48
N THR A 84 18.26 4.61 11.05
CA THR A 84 18.84 5.70 10.30
C THR A 84 19.83 5.19 9.23
N TYR A 85 20.69 4.25 9.59
CA TYR A 85 21.62 3.64 8.64
C TYR A 85 20.86 2.95 7.49
N PHE A 86 19.87 2.09 7.76
CA PHE A 86 19.11 1.41 6.73
C PHE A 86 18.25 2.36 5.89
N THR A 87 17.73 3.43 6.48
CA THR A 87 16.94 4.43 5.74
C THR A 87 17.80 5.22 4.76
N TYR A 88 19.02 5.56 5.16
CA TYR A 88 19.89 6.39 4.33
C TYR A 88 20.81 5.61 3.39
N SER A 89 21.24 4.39 3.75
CA SER A 89 22.30 3.71 2.98
C SER A 89 21.80 2.66 1.99
N ALA A 90 20.64 2.03 2.20
CA ALA A 90 20.32 0.83 1.44
C ALA A 90 19.27 1.00 0.34
N ASN A 91 18.30 1.88 0.46
CA ASN A 91 17.12 1.78 -0.40
C ASN A 91 16.94 2.89 -1.43
N TYR A 92 17.46 4.08 -1.20
CA TYR A 92 17.14 5.21 -2.06
C TYR A 92 18.04 5.25 -3.31
N GLU A 93 19.33 5.04 -3.16
CA GLU A 93 20.28 5.07 -4.30
C GLU A 93 20.06 3.87 -5.21
N GLU A 94 19.88 2.68 -4.66
CA GLU A 94 19.60 1.45 -5.43
C GLU A 94 18.27 1.56 -6.22
N TYR A 95 17.22 2.05 -5.58
CA TYR A 95 15.94 2.29 -6.25
C TYR A 95 16.05 3.33 -7.39
N ILE A 96 16.78 4.42 -7.17
CA ILE A 96 16.99 5.46 -8.19
C ILE A 96 17.84 4.93 -9.34
N ASP A 97 18.86 4.14 -9.07
CA ASP A 97 19.72 3.57 -10.11
C ASP A 97 18.99 2.50 -10.92
N ASP A 98 18.18 1.64 -10.29
CA ASP A 98 17.33 0.69 -10.98
C ASP A 98 16.27 1.39 -11.84
N TYR A 99 15.68 2.47 -11.35
CA TYR A 99 14.73 3.25 -12.13
C TYR A 99 15.40 3.93 -13.34
N LYS A 100 16.56 4.53 -13.17
CA LYS A 100 17.36 5.11 -14.28
C LYS A 100 17.78 4.05 -15.29
N LYS A 101 18.21 2.87 -14.82
CA LYS A 101 18.57 1.75 -15.65
C LYS A 101 17.37 1.23 -16.46
N LYS A 102 16.20 1.13 -15.83
CA LYS A 102 14.94 0.78 -16.50
C LYS A 102 14.59 1.76 -17.62
N ILE A 103 14.68 3.07 -17.35
CA ILE A 103 14.45 4.12 -18.36
C ILE A 103 15.42 3.98 -19.55
N LYS A 104 16.72 3.79 -19.25
CA LYS A 104 17.76 3.63 -20.27
C LYS A 104 17.49 2.43 -21.17
N ILE A 105 17.28 1.26 -20.57
CA ILE A 105 16.98 0.01 -21.28
C ILE A 105 15.73 0.18 -22.18
N TYR A 106 14.67 0.80 -21.65
CA TYR A 106 13.47 1.04 -22.44
C TYR A 106 13.75 1.94 -23.66
N ASN A 107 14.45 3.05 -23.44
CA ASN A 107 14.76 4.00 -24.52
C ASN A 107 15.65 3.37 -25.62
N GLU A 108 16.63 2.57 -25.23
CA GLU A 108 17.55 1.85 -26.13
C GLU A 108 16.81 0.77 -26.93
N ASN A 109 15.97 -0.04 -26.28
CA ASN A 109 15.29 -1.16 -26.92
C ASN A 109 14.12 -0.74 -27.81
N THR A 110 13.45 0.36 -27.48
CA THR A 110 12.22 0.76 -28.21
C THR A 110 12.41 1.96 -29.10
N GLY A 111 13.50 2.71 -28.96
CA GLY A 111 13.70 4.03 -29.59
C GLY A 111 12.71 5.10 -29.12
N LYS A 112 11.91 4.83 -28.10
CA LYS A 112 10.89 5.73 -27.56
C LYS A 112 11.31 6.26 -26.20
N LYS A 113 10.86 7.48 -25.86
CA LYS A 113 11.12 8.08 -24.56
C LYS A 113 10.19 7.48 -23.51
N PHE A 114 10.77 7.04 -22.39
CA PHE A 114 10.01 6.59 -21.21
C PHE A 114 9.18 7.75 -20.65
N ASP A 115 7.90 7.52 -20.34
CA ASP A 115 7.04 8.52 -19.71
C ASP A 115 7.33 8.61 -18.21
N THR A 116 8.07 9.65 -17.82
CA THR A 116 8.50 9.88 -16.44
C THR A 116 7.50 10.67 -15.61
N ARG A 117 6.37 11.09 -16.18
CA ARG A 117 5.34 11.81 -15.45
C ARG A 117 4.76 10.95 -14.32
N SER A 118 4.40 11.58 -13.22
CA SER A 118 3.58 10.95 -12.20
C SER A 118 2.14 10.72 -12.72
N LYS A 119 1.39 9.81 -12.08
CA LYS A 119 -0.04 9.60 -12.40
C LYS A 119 -0.86 10.89 -12.30
N LYS A 120 -0.52 11.75 -11.33
CA LYS A 120 -1.19 13.04 -11.11
C LYS A 120 -0.89 14.01 -12.26
N GLU A 121 0.36 14.15 -12.65
CA GLU A 121 0.75 15.02 -13.78
C GLU A 121 0.08 14.59 -15.08
N LEU A 122 0.02 13.28 -15.35
CA LEU A 122 -0.69 12.76 -16.50
C LEU A 122 -2.20 13.02 -16.43
N LEU A 123 -2.81 12.82 -15.27
CA LEU A 123 -4.22 13.11 -15.04
C LEU A 123 -4.54 14.58 -15.31
N ASP A 124 -3.74 15.49 -14.75
CA ASP A 124 -3.93 16.94 -14.89
C ASP A 124 -3.71 17.37 -16.36
N TYR A 125 -2.70 16.82 -17.03
CA TYR A 125 -2.46 17.05 -18.46
C TYR A 125 -3.67 16.63 -19.33
N LEU A 126 -4.25 15.44 -19.09
CA LEU A 126 -5.40 14.96 -19.84
C LEU A 126 -6.67 15.73 -19.53
N LYS A 127 -6.89 16.14 -18.28
CA LYS A 127 -8.00 17.03 -17.88
C LYS A 127 -7.89 18.40 -18.52
N ASN A 128 -6.69 18.98 -18.60
CA ASN A 128 -6.45 20.25 -19.28
C ASN A 128 -6.75 20.16 -20.78
N LYS A 129 -6.60 18.98 -21.36
CA LYS A 129 -7.07 18.69 -22.74
C LYS A 129 -8.58 18.40 -22.83
N LYS A 130 -9.36 18.70 -21.81
CA LYS A 130 -10.81 18.48 -21.74
C LYS A 130 -11.22 17.01 -21.91
N GLN A 131 -10.32 16.04 -21.63
CA GLN A 131 -10.66 14.64 -21.67
C GLN A 131 -11.28 14.21 -20.35
N LYS A 132 -12.36 13.43 -20.40
CA LYS A 132 -12.92 12.75 -19.24
C LYS A 132 -12.00 11.59 -18.87
N VAL A 133 -11.33 11.70 -17.71
CA VAL A 133 -10.31 10.73 -17.28
C VAL A 133 -10.32 10.59 -15.77
N SER A 134 -10.09 9.39 -15.29
CA SER A 134 -9.92 9.06 -13.87
C SER A 134 -8.65 8.25 -13.62
N LEU A 135 -8.28 8.12 -12.36
CA LEU A 135 -7.28 7.14 -11.94
C LEU A 135 -7.97 5.79 -11.65
N MET A 136 -7.25 4.71 -11.88
CA MET A 136 -7.66 3.39 -11.42
C MET A 136 -7.79 3.39 -9.91
N ILE A 137 -8.92 2.89 -9.42
CA ILE A 137 -9.22 2.79 -8.00
C ILE A 137 -8.85 1.38 -7.54
N SER A 138 -7.95 1.29 -6.58
CA SER A 138 -7.61 -0.01 -5.98
C SER A 138 -8.72 -0.45 -5.01
N PRO A 139 -9.20 -1.70 -5.09
CA PRO A 139 -10.16 -2.25 -4.14
C PRO A 139 -9.70 -2.13 -2.68
N LYS A 140 -8.39 -2.22 -2.41
CA LYS A 140 -7.83 -2.02 -1.05
C LYS A 140 -8.24 -0.71 -0.38
N THR A 141 -8.51 0.33 -1.15
CA THR A 141 -8.96 1.63 -0.63
C THR A 141 -10.32 1.54 0.06
N TYR A 142 -11.11 0.51 -0.26
CA TYR A 142 -12.46 0.31 0.26
C TYR A 142 -12.54 -0.75 1.36
N PHE A 143 -11.59 -1.69 1.44
CA PHE A 143 -11.56 -2.71 2.49
C PHE A 143 -11.40 -2.15 3.91
N THR A 144 -10.84 -0.95 4.04
CA THR A 144 -10.62 -0.29 5.34
C THR A 144 -11.78 0.59 5.80
N LYS A 145 -12.88 0.64 5.03
CA LYS A 145 -14.07 1.43 5.35
C LYS A 145 -15.25 0.50 5.52
N ASN A 146 -16.04 0.72 6.57
CA ASN A 146 -17.32 0.01 6.81
C ASN A 146 -18.36 0.45 5.77
N LEU A 147 -18.19 0.04 4.53
CA LEU A 147 -19.08 0.38 3.43
C LEU A 147 -20.16 -0.70 3.31
N LYS A 148 -21.42 -0.27 3.29
CA LYS A 148 -22.56 -1.16 2.99
C LYS A 148 -22.50 -1.75 1.56
N LEU A 149 -21.78 -1.08 0.64
CA LEU A 149 -21.59 -1.48 -0.74
C LEU A 149 -20.11 -1.34 -1.08
N MET A 150 -19.55 -2.39 -1.64
CA MET A 150 -18.17 -2.42 -2.12
C MET A 150 -18.16 -2.28 -3.64
N PRO A 151 -17.43 -1.31 -4.22
CA PRO A 151 -17.26 -1.23 -5.67
C PRO A 151 -16.40 -2.41 -6.15
N LEU A 152 -16.92 -3.19 -7.10
CA LEU A 152 -16.21 -4.31 -7.72
C LEU A 152 -15.35 -3.87 -8.91
N ALA A 153 -15.60 -2.69 -9.44
CA ALA A 153 -14.92 -2.16 -10.63
C ALA A 153 -14.66 -0.65 -10.50
N GLY A 154 -14.01 -0.07 -11.50
CA GLY A 154 -13.76 1.36 -11.60
C GLY A 154 -14.98 2.19 -11.98
N ILE A 155 -14.72 3.43 -12.44
CA ILE A 155 -15.79 4.32 -12.93
C ILE A 155 -16.21 3.86 -14.33
N SER A 156 -17.53 3.82 -14.54
CA SER A 156 -18.15 3.43 -15.81
C SER A 156 -17.84 4.41 -16.93
N ARG A 157 -17.60 3.89 -18.16
CA ARG A 157 -17.50 4.64 -19.44
C ARG A 157 -16.55 5.83 -19.38
N ILE A 158 -15.36 5.63 -18.84
CA ILE A 158 -14.33 6.67 -18.72
C ILE A 158 -12.94 6.13 -19.07
N LYS A 159 -12.07 7.00 -19.56
CA LYS A 159 -10.65 6.68 -19.66
C LYS A 159 -10.05 6.56 -18.25
N THR A 160 -9.44 5.43 -17.95
CA THR A 160 -8.85 5.15 -16.65
C THR A 160 -7.36 4.95 -16.77
N ILE A 161 -6.57 5.78 -16.08
CA ILE A 161 -5.11 5.68 -16.00
C ILE A 161 -4.76 4.63 -14.96
N CYS A 162 -4.00 3.60 -15.34
CA CYS A 162 -3.54 2.56 -14.42
C CYS A 162 -2.11 2.80 -13.94
N CYS A 163 -1.15 2.23 -14.60
CA CYS A 163 0.24 2.14 -14.17
C CYS A 163 1.20 2.24 -15.37
N ASN A 164 2.46 2.56 -15.08
CA ASN A 164 3.53 2.64 -16.05
C ASN A 164 4.63 1.65 -15.67
N GLU A 165 4.50 0.41 -16.12
CA GLU A 165 5.52 -0.62 -15.91
C GLU A 165 6.37 -0.84 -17.17
N SER A 166 5.82 -0.52 -18.34
CA SER A 166 6.41 -0.76 -19.64
C SER A 166 6.84 0.51 -20.39
N GLY A 167 7.07 1.61 -19.67
CA GLY A 167 7.55 2.88 -20.25
C GLY A 167 6.46 3.84 -20.72
N ASN A 168 5.22 3.38 -20.81
CA ASN A 168 4.05 4.22 -21.05
C ASN A 168 2.93 3.85 -20.08
N TYR A 169 2.08 4.82 -19.76
CA TYR A 169 0.90 4.53 -18.94
C TYR A 169 -0.10 3.65 -19.71
N ALA A 170 -0.55 2.59 -19.04
CA ALA A 170 -1.72 1.85 -19.50
C ALA A 170 -2.97 2.70 -19.22
N ILE A 171 -3.74 2.96 -20.30
CA ILE A 171 -4.96 3.76 -20.25
C ILE A 171 -6.06 2.94 -20.94
N HIS A 172 -7.08 2.59 -20.18
CA HIS A 172 -8.21 1.84 -20.67
C HIS A 172 -9.45 2.72 -20.76
N TYR A 173 -10.32 2.43 -21.72
CA TYR A 173 -11.69 2.92 -21.68
C TYR A 173 -12.56 1.84 -21.05
N THR A 174 -13.12 2.14 -19.89
CA THR A 174 -13.93 1.19 -19.11
C THR A 174 -15.31 1.01 -19.74
N ASP A 175 -15.85 -0.19 -19.58
CA ASP A 175 -17.21 -0.53 -20.01
C ASP A 175 -18.30 0.13 -19.15
N ARG A 176 -19.58 -0.19 -19.42
CA ARG A 176 -20.76 0.30 -18.68
C ARG A 176 -20.76 -0.04 -17.20
N HIS A 177 -19.99 -1.03 -16.77
CA HIS A 177 -19.88 -1.46 -15.38
C HIS A 177 -18.54 -1.07 -14.74
N GLY A 178 -17.61 -0.45 -15.49
CA GLY A 178 -16.32 0.03 -14.99
C GLY A 178 -15.16 -0.95 -15.13
N PHE A 179 -15.36 -2.10 -15.80
CA PHE A 179 -14.31 -3.08 -16.07
C PHE A 179 -13.54 -2.74 -17.37
N ASN A 180 -12.43 -3.44 -17.58
CA ASN A 180 -11.59 -3.28 -18.77
C ASN A 180 -12.10 -4.15 -19.94
N ASN A 181 -13.29 -3.84 -20.43
CA ASN A 181 -13.87 -4.49 -21.60
C ASN A 181 -14.29 -3.47 -22.68
N PRO A 182 -14.42 -3.88 -23.96
CA PRO A 182 -15.33 -3.23 -24.88
C PRO A 182 -16.76 -3.34 -24.34
N ASP A 183 -17.55 -2.26 -24.47
CA ASP A 183 -18.92 -2.25 -23.94
C ASP A 183 -19.83 -3.29 -24.64
N THR A 184 -19.52 -3.63 -25.89
CA THR A 184 -20.21 -4.64 -26.72
C THR A 184 -20.14 -6.05 -26.16
N GLU A 185 -19.14 -6.39 -25.33
CA GLU A 185 -19.06 -7.74 -24.72
C GLU A 185 -20.26 -8.08 -23.83
N TRP A 186 -20.92 -7.07 -23.29
CA TRP A 186 -22.11 -7.22 -22.48
C TRP A 186 -23.40 -7.49 -23.28
N GLU A 187 -23.31 -7.40 -24.61
CA GLU A 187 -24.44 -7.62 -25.52
C GLU A 187 -24.46 -9.05 -26.08
N ASN A 188 -23.38 -9.82 -25.81
CA ASN A 188 -23.30 -11.20 -26.26
C ASN A 188 -24.29 -12.09 -25.50
N ASN A 189 -25.11 -12.85 -26.24
CA ASN A 189 -26.01 -13.85 -25.65
C ASN A 189 -25.27 -15.05 -25.06
N TYR A 190 -24.02 -15.25 -25.42
CA TYR A 190 -23.17 -16.33 -24.95
C TYR A 190 -21.73 -15.81 -24.77
N LEU A 191 -21.08 -16.26 -23.72
CA LEU A 191 -19.69 -15.97 -23.43
C LEU A 191 -18.86 -17.26 -23.46
N ASP A 192 -17.79 -17.28 -24.24
CA ASP A 192 -16.82 -18.37 -24.19
C ASP A 192 -16.07 -18.41 -22.85
N TYR A 193 -15.70 -17.23 -22.34
CA TYR A 193 -14.91 -17.11 -21.11
C TYR A 193 -15.33 -15.91 -20.26
N ILE A 194 -15.29 -16.11 -18.94
CA ILE A 194 -15.31 -15.07 -17.94
C ILE A 194 -13.96 -15.13 -17.20
N LEU A 195 -13.19 -14.06 -17.25
CA LEU A 195 -11.90 -13.97 -16.57
C LEU A 195 -12.11 -13.27 -15.22
N ILE A 196 -11.71 -13.95 -14.15
CA ILE A 196 -11.74 -13.43 -12.78
C ILE A 196 -10.32 -13.55 -12.22
N GLY A 197 -9.81 -12.49 -11.62
CA GLY A 197 -8.45 -12.49 -11.08
C GLY A 197 -8.00 -11.12 -10.59
N ASP A 198 -6.70 -10.95 -10.57
CA ASP A 198 -6.01 -9.77 -10.08
C ASP A 198 -5.61 -8.80 -11.20
N SER A 199 -4.59 -7.99 -10.95
CA SER A 199 -4.04 -7.01 -11.89
C SER A 199 -3.55 -7.62 -13.21
N PHE A 200 -3.13 -8.88 -13.24
CA PHE A 200 -2.74 -9.57 -14.48
C PHE A 200 -3.97 -9.84 -15.36
N THR A 201 -5.04 -10.33 -14.77
CA THR A 201 -6.31 -10.55 -15.46
C THR A 201 -6.88 -9.22 -15.96
N TYR A 202 -6.86 -8.19 -15.14
CA TYR A 202 -7.28 -6.85 -15.54
C TYR A 202 -6.48 -6.29 -16.74
N GLY A 203 -5.22 -6.72 -16.91
CA GLY A 203 -4.30 -6.12 -17.90
C GLY A 203 -3.76 -4.77 -17.44
N ALA A 204 -3.44 -4.63 -16.16
CA ALA A 204 -3.14 -3.35 -15.51
C ALA A 204 -2.01 -2.55 -16.16
N ALA A 205 -0.94 -3.22 -16.61
CA ALA A 205 0.25 -2.59 -17.19
C ALA A 205 0.28 -2.62 -18.72
N VAL A 206 -0.79 -3.10 -19.35
CA VAL A 206 -0.84 -3.36 -20.79
C VAL A 206 -2.05 -2.68 -21.42
N ASN A 207 -1.83 -1.97 -22.54
CA ASN A 207 -2.94 -1.40 -23.29
C ASN A 207 -3.55 -2.45 -24.23
N ARG A 208 -4.87 -2.37 -24.45
CA ARG A 208 -5.51 -3.14 -25.52
C ARG A 208 -4.81 -2.82 -26.86
N PRO A 209 -4.60 -3.81 -27.73
CA PRO A 209 -5.14 -5.18 -27.71
C PRO A 209 -4.23 -6.25 -27.06
N ASN A 210 -3.26 -5.87 -26.26
CA ASN A 210 -2.22 -6.77 -25.77
C ASN A 210 -2.50 -7.41 -24.40
N ASP A 211 -3.65 -7.11 -23.78
CA ASP A 211 -4.10 -7.82 -22.58
C ASP A 211 -4.70 -9.20 -22.91
N ILE A 212 -4.78 -10.08 -21.90
CA ILE A 212 -5.22 -11.48 -22.07
C ILE A 212 -6.61 -11.55 -22.75
N ALA A 213 -7.56 -10.76 -22.27
CA ALA A 213 -8.92 -10.79 -22.81
C ALA A 213 -8.97 -10.31 -24.25
N SER A 214 -8.24 -9.25 -24.60
CA SER A 214 -8.16 -8.74 -25.96
C SER A 214 -7.48 -9.72 -26.91
N VAL A 215 -6.43 -10.40 -26.47
CA VAL A 215 -5.78 -11.46 -27.26
C VAL A 215 -6.74 -12.61 -27.56
N LEU A 216 -7.52 -13.05 -26.57
CA LEU A 216 -8.53 -14.10 -26.78
C LEU A 216 -9.62 -13.66 -27.76
N ARG A 217 -10.06 -12.41 -27.68
CA ARG A 217 -11.06 -11.86 -28.62
C ARG A 217 -10.51 -11.74 -30.04
N GLU A 218 -9.36 -11.10 -30.20
CA GLU A 218 -8.86 -10.71 -31.52
C GLU A 218 -8.16 -11.85 -32.25
N LYS A 219 -7.37 -12.68 -31.54
CA LYS A 219 -6.64 -13.78 -32.20
C LYS A 219 -7.44 -15.07 -32.28
N TYR A 220 -8.34 -15.30 -31.33
CA TYR A 220 -9.06 -16.59 -31.24
C TYR A 220 -10.58 -16.45 -31.48
N GLY A 221 -11.06 -15.23 -31.75
CA GLY A 221 -12.46 -14.97 -32.04
C GLY A 221 -13.41 -15.35 -30.89
N LYS A 222 -12.92 -15.26 -29.65
CA LYS A 222 -13.68 -15.67 -28.45
C LYS A 222 -14.44 -14.50 -27.85
N SER A 223 -15.65 -14.78 -27.37
CA SER A 223 -16.42 -13.84 -26.57
C SER A 223 -15.94 -13.93 -25.11
N VAL A 224 -15.38 -12.83 -24.59
CA VAL A 224 -14.68 -12.83 -23.29
C VAL A 224 -15.10 -11.65 -22.45
N LEU A 225 -15.52 -11.91 -21.22
CA LEU A 225 -15.76 -10.87 -20.22
C LEU A 225 -14.65 -10.87 -19.18
N ASN A 226 -13.94 -9.76 -19.05
CA ASN A 226 -12.87 -9.56 -18.09
C ASN A 226 -13.43 -8.84 -16.84
N LEU A 227 -13.41 -9.51 -15.69
CA LEU A 227 -13.86 -9.03 -14.39
C LEU A 227 -12.70 -8.94 -13.37
N GLY A 228 -11.44 -8.96 -13.82
CA GLY A 228 -10.25 -8.82 -12.99
C GLY A 228 -9.96 -7.38 -12.55
#